data_e1a9727fbd6ee55e0107d4f5273202ea
#
_entry.id   e1a9727fbd6ee55e0107d4f5273202ea
#
_cell.length_a   1.000
_cell.length_b   1.000
_cell.length_c   1.000
_cell.angle_alpha   90.00
_cell.angle_beta   90.00
_cell.angle_gamma   90.00
#
_symmetry.space_group_name_H-M   'P 1'
#
loop_
_entity.id
_entity.type
_entity.pdbx_description
1 polymer ?
#
loop_
_entity_poly.entity_id
_entity_poly.type
_entity_poly.pdbx_seq_one_letter_code
_entity_poly.pdbx_strand_id
1 'polypeptide(L)'
;MAMEMTLQSKWLGATWGTLGDSITAAGGYQPLVQSALGFSEVFNYAVSGCPMTAGGDRDYGATTHVGQSIAADLDCVTILAGVNDFRLDKPLGELGKADVYTFYGAYTTLIEHILKKNPRCRLSLWTPLQRDKDGYDIFYVNAAGHRLVDYADAVAAIGRQYALPVLNLYELSGLNRLTLPHFTSDGLHPNEAGHRRIADLAIPFLAGL
;
A
#
# COMPACT_ATOMS: atom_id res chain seq x y z
N MET A 1 8.59 -13.76 40.66
CA MET A 1 7.70 -12.70 40.15
C MET A 1 8.33 -12.15 38.88
N ALA A 2 7.95 -12.67 37.73
CA ALA A 2 8.44 -12.16 36.45
C ALA A 2 7.72 -10.82 36.19
N MET A 3 8.52 -9.76 36.11
CA MET A 3 8.05 -8.44 35.73
C MET A 3 7.73 -8.51 34.23
N GLU A 4 6.46 -8.62 33.87
CA GLU A 4 6.03 -8.38 32.49
C GLU A 4 6.39 -6.94 32.13
N MET A 5 7.52 -6.77 31.45
CA MET A 5 7.78 -5.53 30.73
C MET A 5 6.80 -5.48 29.56
N THR A 6 5.67 -4.80 29.74
CA THR A 6 4.82 -4.41 28.64
C THR A 6 5.66 -3.45 27.77
N LEU A 7 6.22 -3.96 26.68
CA LEU A 7 6.93 -3.12 25.71
C LEU A 7 5.90 -2.15 25.13
N GLN A 8 6.00 -0.89 25.53
CA GLN A 8 5.19 0.19 24.99
C GLN A 8 5.45 0.28 23.49
N SER A 9 4.39 0.42 22.70
CA SER A 9 4.54 0.56 21.25
C SER A 9 5.43 1.76 20.92
N LYS A 10 6.40 1.57 20.04
CA LYS A 10 7.27 2.67 19.55
C LYS A 10 6.50 3.73 18.77
N TRP A 11 5.27 3.42 18.34
CA TRP A 11 4.37 4.30 17.60
C TRP A 11 3.46 5.13 18.51
N LEU A 12 3.55 4.95 19.83
CA LEU A 12 2.71 5.71 20.75
C LEU A 12 2.97 7.22 20.59
N GLY A 13 1.94 7.95 20.21
CA GLY A 13 2.02 9.39 19.96
C GLY A 13 2.58 9.80 18.60
N ALA A 14 3.04 8.85 17.77
CA ALA A 14 3.54 9.10 16.43
C ALA A 14 2.40 9.40 15.43
N THR A 15 2.75 10.01 14.31
CA THR A 15 1.85 10.32 13.17
C THR A 15 2.02 9.32 12.05
N TRP A 16 0.92 8.95 11.38
CA TRP A 16 0.93 7.97 10.30
C TRP A 16 0.24 8.48 9.04
N GLY A 17 0.95 8.56 7.92
CA GLY A 17 0.40 8.84 6.59
C GLY A 17 0.13 7.55 5.82
N THR A 18 -1.06 7.43 5.23
CA THR A 18 -1.44 6.29 4.38
C THR A 18 -1.69 6.75 2.96
N LEU A 19 -0.95 6.20 2.00
CA LEU A 19 -1.07 6.44 0.57
C LEU A 19 -1.60 5.20 -0.13
N GLY A 20 -2.37 5.38 -1.20
CA GLY A 20 -2.89 4.27 -1.99
C GLY A 20 -4.17 4.59 -2.74
N ASP A 21 -4.94 3.55 -2.98
CA ASP A 21 -6.17 3.58 -3.76
C ASP A 21 -7.45 3.45 -2.90
N SER A 22 -8.55 2.95 -3.50
CA SER A 22 -9.86 2.80 -2.82
C SER A 22 -9.82 1.93 -1.57
N ILE A 23 -8.92 0.95 -1.50
CA ILE A 23 -8.78 0.06 -0.33
C ILE A 23 -8.30 0.86 0.88
N THR A 24 -7.32 1.73 0.69
CA THR A 24 -6.81 2.64 1.72
C THR A 24 -7.78 3.81 1.95
N ALA A 25 -8.35 4.39 0.88
CA ALA A 25 -9.28 5.51 0.99
C ALA A 25 -10.54 5.18 1.81
N ALA A 26 -10.98 3.92 1.81
CA ALA A 26 -12.11 3.45 2.61
C ALA A 26 -11.91 3.64 4.12
N GLY A 27 -10.68 3.71 4.61
CA GLY A 27 -10.38 4.01 6.01
C GLY A 27 -10.72 2.89 7.00
N GLY A 28 -10.89 1.64 6.53
CA GLY A 28 -11.40 0.58 7.39
C GLY A 28 -10.35 -0.12 8.28
N TYR A 29 -9.11 -0.27 7.80
CA TYR A 29 -8.04 -0.91 8.57
C TYR A 29 -7.26 0.07 9.47
N GLN A 30 -7.19 1.35 9.07
CA GLN A 30 -6.39 2.35 9.77
C GLN A 30 -6.80 2.56 11.23
N PRO A 31 -8.11 2.69 11.60
CA PRO A 31 -8.49 2.84 13.01
C PRO A 31 -8.11 1.65 13.88
N LEU A 32 -8.14 0.43 13.32
CA LEU A 32 -7.72 -0.78 14.02
C LEU A 32 -6.22 -0.76 14.33
N VAL A 33 -5.41 -0.40 13.33
CA VAL A 33 -3.96 -0.28 13.47
C VAL A 33 -3.60 0.88 14.41
N GLN A 34 -4.25 2.04 14.25
CA GLN A 34 -4.05 3.21 15.11
C GLN A 34 -4.28 2.87 16.57
N SER A 35 -5.42 2.26 16.88
CA SER A 35 -5.77 1.86 18.24
C SER A 35 -4.78 0.85 18.83
N ALA A 36 -4.34 -0.13 18.04
CA ALA A 36 -3.45 -1.18 18.51
C ALA A 36 -2.02 -0.69 18.76
N LEU A 37 -1.53 0.25 17.93
CA LEU A 37 -0.14 0.72 17.99
C LEU A 37 0.00 2.07 18.69
N GLY A 38 -1.09 2.79 18.94
CA GLY A 38 -1.10 4.06 19.66
C GLY A 38 -0.67 5.26 18.82
N PHE A 39 -0.84 5.22 17.50
CA PHE A 39 -0.65 6.42 16.67
C PHE A 39 -1.58 7.55 17.15
N SER A 40 -1.04 8.75 17.33
CA SER A 40 -1.83 9.92 17.74
C SER A 40 -2.77 10.38 16.64
N GLU A 41 -2.31 10.32 15.41
CA GLU A 41 -3.06 10.79 14.25
C GLU A 41 -2.75 9.94 13.01
N VAL A 42 -3.76 9.74 12.16
CA VAL A 42 -3.65 9.06 10.87
C VAL A 42 -4.15 9.98 9.76
N PHE A 43 -3.26 10.30 8.83
CA PHE A 43 -3.57 11.10 7.65
C PHE A 43 -3.79 10.18 6.45
N ASN A 44 -5.04 10.07 6.01
CA ASN A 44 -5.37 9.25 4.85
C ASN A 44 -5.35 10.09 3.57
N TYR A 45 -4.28 9.94 2.80
CA TYR A 45 -4.07 10.65 1.52
C TYR A 45 -4.51 9.83 0.30
N ALA A 46 -5.07 8.64 0.48
CA ALA A 46 -5.42 7.76 -0.62
C ALA A 46 -6.59 8.27 -1.45
N VAL A 47 -6.57 8.02 -2.76
CA VAL A 47 -7.61 8.44 -3.69
C VAL A 47 -8.21 7.23 -4.41
N SER A 48 -9.53 7.05 -4.25
CA SER A 48 -10.25 5.91 -4.83
C SER A 48 -10.13 5.80 -6.35
N GLY A 49 -9.84 4.59 -6.83
CA GLY A 49 -9.75 4.28 -8.26
C GLY A 49 -8.50 4.80 -8.95
N CYS A 50 -7.58 5.46 -8.24
CA CYS A 50 -6.37 6.02 -8.80
C CYS A 50 -5.20 5.04 -8.72
N PRO A 51 -4.32 5.02 -9.75
CA PRO A 51 -3.13 4.18 -9.80
C PRO A 51 -1.96 4.80 -9.02
N MET A 52 -0.88 4.06 -8.90
CA MET A 52 0.42 4.58 -8.48
C MET A 52 1.00 5.53 -9.53
N THR A 53 0.88 5.16 -10.80
CA THR A 53 1.44 5.86 -11.97
C THR A 53 0.66 7.10 -12.34
N ALA A 54 1.36 8.08 -12.87
CA ALA A 54 0.76 9.27 -13.49
C ALA A 54 0.13 8.97 -14.86
N GLY A 55 -0.58 9.96 -15.38
CA GLY A 55 -1.16 9.99 -16.73
C GLY A 55 -2.51 9.31 -16.88
N GLY A 56 -3.28 9.77 -17.88
CA GLY A 56 -4.64 9.35 -18.16
C GLY A 56 -5.69 10.02 -17.26
N ASP A 57 -6.93 9.54 -17.33
CA ASP A 57 -8.10 10.15 -16.68
C ASP A 57 -8.03 10.15 -15.15
N ARG A 58 -7.13 9.36 -14.55
CA ARG A 58 -6.94 9.25 -13.09
C ARG A 58 -5.69 9.95 -12.57
N ASP A 59 -5.04 10.76 -13.40
CA ASP A 59 -3.81 11.49 -13.06
C ASP A 59 -3.98 12.42 -11.84
N TYR A 60 -5.16 13.01 -11.68
CA TYR A 60 -5.47 13.93 -10.57
C TYR A 60 -5.26 13.31 -9.18
N GLY A 61 -5.38 12.01 -9.05
CA GLY A 61 -5.24 11.27 -7.79
C GLY A 61 -4.14 10.22 -7.84
N ALA A 62 -3.28 10.25 -8.87
CA ALA A 62 -2.16 9.34 -8.96
C ALA A 62 -1.31 9.40 -7.67
N THR A 63 -1.07 8.24 -7.06
CA THR A 63 -0.40 8.15 -5.75
C THR A 63 0.95 8.84 -5.76
N THR A 64 1.69 8.77 -6.88
CA THR A 64 2.98 9.48 -7.04
C THR A 64 2.84 11.00 -6.94
N HIS A 65 1.75 11.58 -7.43
CA HIS A 65 1.49 13.02 -7.35
C HIS A 65 0.99 13.42 -5.95
N VAL A 66 -0.02 12.70 -5.43
CA VAL A 66 -0.57 12.97 -4.09
C VAL A 66 0.52 12.89 -3.03
N GLY A 67 1.37 11.88 -3.10
CA GLY A 67 2.44 11.66 -2.13
C GLY A 67 3.51 12.76 -2.10
N GLN A 68 3.63 13.56 -3.16
CA GLN A 68 4.54 14.72 -3.17
C GLN A 68 4.04 15.88 -2.31
N SER A 69 2.75 15.91 -1.97
CA SER A 69 2.12 16.97 -1.17
C SER A 69 1.81 16.60 0.28
N ILE A 70 2.17 15.37 0.72
CA ILE A 70 1.96 14.96 2.11
C ILE A 70 2.81 15.77 3.09
N ALA A 71 2.40 15.77 4.36
CA ALA A 71 3.14 16.46 5.42
C ALA A 71 4.59 15.96 5.49
N ALA A 72 5.51 16.89 5.76
CA ALA A 72 6.95 16.58 5.74
C ALA A 72 7.47 15.94 7.04
N ASP A 73 6.67 15.96 8.09
CA ASP A 73 7.04 15.58 9.46
C ASP A 73 6.34 14.30 9.95
N LEU A 74 5.78 13.50 9.01
CA LEU A 74 5.20 12.21 9.34
C LEU A 74 6.26 11.22 9.86
N ASP A 75 5.94 10.57 10.97
CA ASP A 75 6.82 9.55 11.56
C ASP A 75 6.81 8.24 10.77
N CYS A 76 5.64 7.86 10.25
CA CYS A 76 5.42 6.65 9.47
C CYS A 76 4.65 6.97 8.19
N VAL A 77 5.02 6.33 7.08
CA VAL A 77 4.24 6.36 5.83
C VAL A 77 4.12 4.95 5.27
N THR A 78 2.92 4.57 4.86
CA THR A 78 2.66 3.29 4.18
C THR A 78 2.05 3.54 2.80
N ILE A 79 2.47 2.75 1.80
CA ILE A 79 1.97 2.86 0.42
C ILE A 79 1.38 1.51 0.01
N LEU A 80 0.07 1.46 -0.23
CA LEU A 80 -0.67 0.30 -0.76
C LEU A 80 -1.26 0.67 -2.12
N ALA A 81 -0.59 0.31 -3.21
CA ALA A 81 -1.01 0.63 -4.56
C ALA A 81 -0.60 -0.47 -5.56
N GLY A 82 -1.22 -0.48 -6.74
CA GLY A 82 -0.89 -1.39 -7.84
C GLY A 82 -2.10 -2.09 -8.45
N VAL A 83 -3.21 -2.26 -7.71
CA VAL A 83 -4.41 -2.91 -8.24
C VAL A 83 -5.07 -2.11 -9.36
N ASN A 84 -4.96 -0.78 -9.33
CA ASN A 84 -5.46 0.08 -10.40
C ASN A 84 -4.45 0.21 -11.55
N ASP A 85 -3.17 0.18 -11.29
CA ASP A 85 -2.13 0.11 -12.33
C ASP A 85 -2.35 -1.13 -13.20
N PHE A 86 -2.58 -2.29 -12.58
CA PHE A 86 -2.94 -3.52 -13.27
C PHE A 86 -4.20 -3.35 -14.14
N ARG A 87 -5.30 -2.81 -13.57
CA ARG A 87 -6.58 -2.64 -14.28
C ARG A 87 -6.52 -1.59 -15.40
N LEU A 88 -5.67 -0.59 -15.26
CA LEU A 88 -5.52 0.51 -16.22
C LEU A 88 -4.38 0.30 -17.21
N ASP A 89 -3.90 -0.94 -17.34
CA ASP A 89 -2.87 -1.34 -18.28
C ASP A 89 -1.58 -0.52 -18.17
N LYS A 90 -1.23 -0.09 -16.95
CA LYS A 90 -0.03 0.72 -16.75
C LYS A 90 1.23 -0.14 -16.90
N PRO A 91 2.23 0.30 -17.69
CA PRO A 91 3.45 -0.47 -17.88
C PRO A 91 4.26 -0.55 -16.57
N LEU A 92 4.93 -1.68 -16.33
CA LEU A 92 5.85 -1.81 -15.20
C LEU A 92 7.07 -0.88 -15.34
N GLY A 93 7.61 -0.74 -16.54
CA GLY A 93 8.86 0.01 -16.77
C GLY A 93 10.09 -0.75 -16.29
N GLU A 94 11.14 -0.01 -15.96
CA GLU A 94 12.43 -0.56 -15.50
C GLU A 94 12.74 -0.15 -14.07
N LEU A 95 13.21 -1.10 -13.27
CA LEU A 95 13.64 -0.85 -11.89
C LEU A 95 14.83 0.16 -11.89
N GLY A 96 14.69 1.21 -11.07
CA GLY A 96 15.72 2.26 -10.95
C GLY A 96 15.59 3.41 -11.96
N LYS A 97 14.61 3.39 -12.86
CA LYS A 97 14.28 4.54 -13.73
C LYS A 97 13.18 5.39 -13.10
N ALA A 98 13.36 6.70 -13.09
CA ALA A 98 12.39 7.65 -12.50
C ALA A 98 11.43 8.19 -13.58
N ASP A 99 10.63 7.31 -14.17
CA ASP A 99 9.57 7.64 -15.13
C ASP A 99 8.21 7.47 -14.48
N VAL A 100 7.55 8.56 -14.10
CA VAL A 100 6.26 8.56 -13.38
C VAL A 100 5.11 7.89 -14.15
N TYR A 101 5.26 7.66 -15.44
CA TYR A 101 4.28 6.97 -16.27
C TYR A 101 4.43 5.44 -16.26
N THR A 102 5.44 4.92 -15.56
CA THR A 102 5.65 3.50 -15.32
C THR A 102 5.59 3.17 -13.84
N PHE A 103 5.24 1.93 -13.51
CA PHE A 103 5.02 1.53 -12.12
C PHE A 103 6.28 1.64 -11.26
N TYR A 104 7.41 1.09 -11.75
CA TYR A 104 8.70 1.23 -11.07
C TYR A 104 9.10 2.70 -10.91
N GLY A 105 8.95 3.48 -11.97
CA GLY A 105 9.39 4.86 -11.96
C GLY A 105 8.54 5.77 -11.08
N ALA A 106 7.24 5.53 -11.00
CA ALA A 106 6.33 6.25 -10.11
C ALA A 106 6.68 6.01 -8.63
N TYR A 107 6.92 4.74 -8.25
CA TYR A 107 7.41 4.40 -6.91
C TYR A 107 8.78 5.02 -6.62
N THR A 108 9.73 4.90 -7.56
CA THR A 108 11.07 5.49 -7.44
C THR A 108 10.98 6.99 -7.15
N THR A 109 10.21 7.72 -7.95
CA THR A 109 10.02 9.17 -7.81
C THR A 109 9.42 9.52 -6.44
N LEU A 110 8.39 8.79 -6.01
CA LEU A 110 7.72 9.06 -4.76
C LEU A 110 8.59 8.74 -3.53
N ILE A 111 9.23 7.58 -3.52
CA ILE A 111 10.11 7.15 -2.43
C ILE A 111 11.25 8.16 -2.25
N GLU A 112 11.91 8.53 -3.34
CA GLU A 112 12.99 9.51 -3.28
C GLU A 112 12.52 10.88 -2.81
N HIS A 113 11.33 11.32 -3.25
CA HIS A 113 10.76 12.57 -2.77
C HIS A 113 10.52 12.54 -1.25
N ILE A 114 9.85 11.50 -0.74
CA ILE A 114 9.55 11.37 0.68
C ILE A 114 10.83 11.31 1.51
N LEU A 115 11.78 10.46 1.15
CA LEU A 115 13.00 10.26 1.93
C LEU A 115 13.98 11.43 1.84
N LYS A 116 14.02 12.16 0.72
CA LYS A 116 14.79 13.41 0.60
C LYS A 116 14.19 14.51 1.50
N LYS A 117 12.86 14.57 1.60
CA LYS A 117 12.16 15.56 2.42
C LYS A 117 12.19 15.21 3.91
N ASN A 118 12.05 13.92 4.24
CA ASN A 118 12.08 13.42 5.60
C ASN A 118 12.84 12.09 5.71
N PRO A 119 14.17 12.11 5.86
CA PRO A 119 14.98 10.89 5.95
C PRO A 119 14.76 10.08 7.24
N ARG A 120 14.04 10.63 8.22
CA ARG A 120 13.66 9.94 9.47
C ARG A 120 12.31 9.23 9.36
N CYS A 121 11.52 9.51 8.32
CA CYS A 121 10.25 8.85 8.10
C CYS A 121 10.45 7.33 7.97
N ARG A 122 9.67 6.56 8.70
CA ARG A 122 9.64 5.11 8.53
C ARG A 122 8.69 4.75 7.40
N LEU A 123 9.22 4.65 6.20
CA LEU A 123 8.47 4.29 5.00
C LEU A 123 8.39 2.78 4.84
N SER A 124 7.21 2.25 4.52
CA SER A 124 7.01 0.86 4.13
C SER A 124 6.07 0.72 2.94
N LEU A 125 6.30 -0.32 2.15
CA LEU A 125 5.54 -0.62 0.94
C LEU A 125 4.64 -1.84 1.18
N TRP A 126 3.40 -1.80 0.70
CA TRP A 126 2.47 -2.90 0.82
C TRP A 126 2.05 -3.35 -0.57
N THR A 127 2.14 -4.65 -0.84
CA THR A 127 1.73 -5.17 -2.15
C THR A 127 0.21 -5.10 -2.32
N PRO A 128 -0.32 -5.00 -3.55
CA PRO A 128 -1.75 -5.09 -3.79
C PRO A 128 -2.30 -6.43 -3.27
N LEU A 129 -3.59 -6.45 -2.92
CA LEU A 129 -4.35 -7.66 -2.61
C LEU A 129 -4.74 -8.39 -3.90
N GLN A 130 -4.98 -9.71 -3.81
CA GLN A 130 -5.64 -10.43 -4.89
C GLN A 130 -7.06 -9.89 -5.10
N ARG A 131 -7.55 -10.04 -6.33
CA ARG A 131 -8.90 -9.61 -6.73
C ARG A 131 -9.54 -10.61 -7.69
N ASP A 132 -10.87 -10.56 -7.74
CA ASP A 132 -11.70 -11.24 -8.74
C ASP A 132 -12.96 -10.36 -8.96
N LYS A 133 -12.80 -9.32 -9.77
CA LYS A 133 -13.85 -8.35 -10.05
C LYS A 133 -13.80 -7.92 -11.50
N ASP A 134 -14.96 -7.88 -12.18
CA ASP A 134 -15.13 -7.37 -13.54
C ASP A 134 -14.23 -8.09 -14.57
N GLY A 135 -13.96 -9.40 -14.35
CA GLY A 135 -13.07 -10.21 -15.20
C GLY A 135 -11.57 -10.01 -14.94
N TYR A 136 -11.19 -9.10 -14.06
CA TYR A 136 -9.79 -8.92 -13.64
C TYR A 136 -9.50 -9.82 -12.45
N ASP A 137 -9.05 -11.02 -12.71
CA ASP A 137 -8.61 -12.01 -11.70
C ASP A 137 -7.09 -12.23 -11.72
N ILE A 138 -6.61 -13.22 -10.98
CA ILE A 138 -5.18 -13.55 -10.90
C ILE A 138 -4.60 -14.16 -12.20
N PHE A 139 -5.45 -14.62 -13.12
CA PHE A 139 -5.05 -15.20 -14.40
C PHE A 139 -5.09 -14.19 -15.54
N TYR A 140 -5.84 -13.11 -15.36
CA TYR A 140 -5.98 -12.06 -16.37
C TYR A 140 -4.62 -11.42 -16.68
N VAL A 141 -4.31 -11.30 -17.95
CA VAL A 141 -3.15 -10.56 -18.47
C VAL A 141 -3.66 -9.26 -19.06
N ASN A 142 -3.21 -8.14 -18.54
CA ASN A 142 -3.63 -6.82 -18.98
C ASN A 142 -3.01 -6.44 -20.34
N ALA A 143 -3.43 -5.33 -20.95
CA ALA A 143 -2.93 -4.91 -22.26
C ALA A 143 -1.45 -4.52 -22.27
N ALA A 144 -0.85 -4.23 -21.10
CA ALA A 144 0.59 -4.05 -20.94
C ALA A 144 1.38 -5.39 -20.85
N GLY A 145 0.68 -6.54 -20.92
CA GLY A 145 1.28 -7.87 -20.89
C GLY A 145 1.56 -8.42 -19.48
N HIS A 146 0.95 -7.85 -18.45
CA HIS A 146 1.23 -8.17 -17.06
C HIS A 146 0.01 -8.72 -16.31
N ARG A 147 0.25 -9.58 -15.32
CA ARG A 147 -0.72 -10.02 -14.32
C ARG A 147 -0.58 -9.21 -13.03
N LEU A 148 -1.57 -9.27 -12.16
CA LEU A 148 -1.52 -8.56 -10.87
C LEU A 148 -0.32 -8.97 -10.01
N VAL A 149 0.11 -10.24 -10.08
CA VAL A 149 1.30 -10.72 -9.36
C VAL A 149 2.56 -9.97 -9.78
N ASP A 150 2.68 -9.59 -11.05
CA ASP A 150 3.87 -8.87 -11.55
C ASP A 150 4.01 -7.49 -10.88
N TYR A 151 2.89 -6.83 -10.55
CA TYR A 151 2.89 -5.58 -9.77
C TYR A 151 3.24 -5.83 -8.29
N ALA A 152 2.79 -6.94 -7.70
CA ALA A 152 3.19 -7.30 -6.35
C ALA A 152 4.70 -7.59 -6.26
N ASP A 153 5.24 -8.32 -7.22
CA ASP A 153 6.68 -8.61 -7.35
C ASP A 153 7.49 -7.33 -7.57
N ALA A 154 6.95 -6.38 -8.34
CA ALA A 154 7.57 -5.07 -8.54
C ALA A 154 7.68 -4.30 -7.23
N VAL A 155 6.63 -4.26 -6.38
CA VAL A 155 6.69 -3.64 -5.05
C VAL A 155 7.78 -4.29 -4.19
N ALA A 156 7.89 -5.63 -4.21
CA ALA A 156 8.92 -6.35 -3.47
C ALA A 156 10.34 -6.04 -4.00
N ALA A 157 10.50 -5.91 -5.32
CA ALA A 157 11.77 -5.53 -5.94
C ALA A 157 12.19 -4.11 -5.56
N ILE A 158 11.25 -3.17 -5.56
CA ILE A 158 11.48 -1.77 -5.11
C ILE A 158 11.89 -1.74 -3.65
N GLY A 159 11.20 -2.49 -2.78
CA GLY A 159 11.57 -2.59 -1.37
C GLY A 159 13.01 -3.06 -1.17
N ARG A 160 13.45 -4.06 -1.92
CA ARG A 160 14.85 -4.52 -1.90
C ARG A 160 15.83 -3.45 -2.37
N GLN A 161 15.50 -2.71 -3.45
CA GLN A 161 16.36 -1.65 -3.99
C GLN A 161 16.62 -0.54 -2.97
N TYR A 162 15.60 -0.14 -2.23
CA TYR A 162 15.67 0.97 -1.28
C TYR A 162 15.89 0.54 0.18
N ALA A 163 16.09 -0.76 0.44
CA ALA A 163 16.16 -1.33 1.79
C ALA A 163 14.93 -0.94 2.64
N LEU A 164 13.75 -0.90 2.02
CA LEU A 164 12.48 -0.61 2.67
C LEU A 164 11.75 -1.92 3.02
N PRO A 165 11.11 -1.97 4.20
CA PRO A 165 10.28 -3.11 4.58
C PRO A 165 9.05 -3.22 3.68
N VAL A 166 8.68 -4.45 3.32
CA VAL A 166 7.52 -4.75 2.49
C VAL A 166 6.55 -5.65 3.22
N LEU A 167 5.29 -5.23 3.36
CA LEU A 167 4.20 -6.09 3.78
C LEU A 167 3.58 -6.75 2.53
N ASN A 168 3.88 -8.04 2.33
CA ASN A 168 3.37 -8.79 1.18
C ASN A 168 1.92 -9.25 1.42
N LEU A 169 0.97 -8.35 1.24
CA LEU A 169 -0.46 -8.65 1.37
C LEU A 169 -0.96 -9.60 0.27
N TYR A 170 -0.35 -9.60 -0.91
CA TYR A 170 -0.70 -10.49 -2.01
C TYR A 170 -0.62 -11.97 -1.59
N GLU A 171 0.43 -12.34 -0.85
CA GLU A 171 0.69 -13.71 -0.43
C GLU A 171 0.14 -14.01 0.99
N LEU A 172 0.23 -13.04 1.90
CA LEU A 172 -0.01 -13.28 3.33
C LEU A 172 -1.45 -13.06 3.75
N SER A 173 -2.26 -12.31 2.98
CA SER A 173 -3.62 -11.96 3.39
C SER A 173 -4.57 -13.16 3.47
N GLY A 174 -4.29 -14.23 2.74
CA GLY A 174 -5.22 -15.35 2.57
C GLY A 174 -6.47 -14.97 1.77
N LEU A 175 -6.50 -13.76 1.17
CA LEU A 175 -7.52 -13.37 0.22
C LEU A 175 -7.18 -13.97 -1.15
N ASN A 176 -8.00 -14.92 -1.58
CA ASN A 176 -7.87 -15.60 -2.87
C ASN A 176 -9.25 -15.85 -3.46
N ARG A 177 -9.33 -16.36 -4.67
CA ARG A 177 -10.61 -16.59 -5.37
C ARG A 177 -11.69 -17.27 -4.52
N LEU A 178 -11.31 -18.17 -3.60
CA LEU A 178 -12.26 -18.91 -2.77
C LEU A 178 -12.73 -18.10 -1.54
N THR A 179 -11.89 -17.20 -1.05
CA THR A 179 -12.12 -16.45 0.19
C THR A 179 -12.59 -15.01 -0.06
N LEU A 180 -12.26 -14.42 -1.22
CA LEU A 180 -12.69 -13.06 -1.59
C LEU A 180 -14.19 -12.78 -1.35
N PRO A 181 -15.15 -13.69 -1.65
CA PRO A 181 -16.57 -13.44 -1.39
C PRO A 181 -16.92 -13.23 0.10
N HIS A 182 -16.08 -13.70 1.02
CA HIS A 182 -16.29 -13.54 2.46
C HIS A 182 -15.63 -12.26 3.01
N PHE A 183 -14.56 -11.78 2.37
CA PHE A 183 -13.74 -10.68 2.86
C PHE A 183 -13.88 -9.39 2.05
N THR A 184 -14.63 -9.42 0.96
CA THR A 184 -14.87 -8.26 0.09
C THR A 184 -16.35 -8.10 -0.20
N SER A 185 -16.75 -6.87 -0.56
CA SER A 185 -18.13 -6.57 -0.99
C SER A 185 -18.38 -6.89 -2.46
N ASP A 186 -17.32 -6.98 -3.28
CA ASP A 186 -17.44 -7.07 -4.74
C ASP A 186 -16.28 -7.80 -5.43
N GLY A 187 -15.53 -8.61 -4.70
CA GLY A 187 -14.36 -9.32 -5.21
C GLY A 187 -13.07 -8.48 -5.26
N LEU A 188 -13.13 -7.22 -4.77
CA LEU A 188 -11.97 -6.30 -4.71
C LEU A 188 -11.93 -5.51 -3.40
N HIS A 189 -13.00 -4.79 -3.08
CA HIS A 189 -13.02 -3.87 -1.95
C HIS A 189 -13.29 -4.62 -0.65
N PRO A 190 -12.37 -4.60 0.33
CA PRO A 190 -12.55 -5.26 1.60
C PRO A 190 -13.82 -4.79 2.32
N ASN A 191 -14.58 -5.73 2.85
CA ASN A 191 -15.61 -5.47 3.84
C ASN A 191 -14.97 -5.35 5.24
N GLU A 192 -15.76 -5.26 6.31
CA GLU A 192 -15.24 -5.15 7.68
C GLU A 192 -14.27 -6.29 8.03
N ALA A 193 -14.61 -7.53 7.68
CA ALA A 193 -13.75 -8.69 7.92
C ALA A 193 -12.46 -8.63 7.10
N GLY A 194 -12.52 -8.14 5.86
CA GLY A 194 -11.34 -7.92 5.01
C GLY A 194 -10.42 -6.83 5.56
N HIS A 195 -10.97 -5.71 6.00
CA HIS A 195 -10.16 -4.65 6.64
C HIS A 195 -9.53 -5.14 7.96
N ARG A 196 -10.24 -5.93 8.75
CA ARG A 196 -9.66 -6.57 9.95
C ARG A 196 -8.50 -7.49 9.57
N ARG A 197 -8.64 -8.29 8.50
CA ARG A 197 -7.57 -9.17 7.99
C ARG A 197 -6.32 -8.37 7.60
N ILE A 198 -6.48 -7.20 6.95
CA ILE A 198 -5.36 -6.30 6.65
C ILE A 198 -4.72 -5.80 7.95
N ALA A 199 -5.53 -5.34 8.92
CA ALA A 199 -5.02 -4.84 10.20
C ALA A 199 -4.26 -5.92 10.99
N ASP A 200 -4.75 -7.17 11.02
CA ASP A 200 -4.12 -8.29 11.72
C ASP A 200 -2.70 -8.59 11.19
N LEU A 201 -2.45 -8.31 9.91
CA LEU A 201 -1.12 -8.41 9.30
C LEU A 201 -0.28 -7.13 9.51
N ALA A 202 -0.91 -5.97 9.40
CA ALA A 202 -0.24 -4.68 9.49
C ALA A 202 0.28 -4.38 10.91
N ILE A 203 -0.49 -4.74 11.95
CA ILE A 203 -0.12 -4.48 13.35
C ILE A 203 1.23 -5.12 13.71
N PRO A 204 1.42 -6.44 13.61
CA PRO A 204 2.71 -7.05 13.94
C PRO A 204 3.83 -6.60 13.00
N PHE A 205 3.53 -6.37 11.72
CA PHE A 205 4.51 -5.87 10.76
C PHE A 205 5.03 -4.48 11.17
N LEU A 206 4.15 -3.51 11.41
CA LEU A 206 4.55 -2.16 11.84
C LEU A 206 5.19 -2.16 13.23
N ALA A 207 4.73 -2.99 14.16
CA ALA A 207 5.35 -3.13 15.47
C ALA A 207 6.83 -3.61 15.38
N GLY A 208 7.14 -4.40 14.36
CA GLY A 208 8.49 -4.92 14.09
C GLY A 208 9.44 -3.95 13.37
N LEU A 209 8.94 -2.86 12.77
CA LEU A 209 9.78 -1.89 12.05
C LEU A 209 10.65 -1.08 12.97
#